data_ad5095fbfb636669a37f387ae9da3d77
#
_entry.id   ad5095fbfb636669a37f387ae9da3d77
#
_cell.length_a   1.000
_cell.length_b   1.000
_cell.length_c   1.000
_cell.angle_alpha   90.00
_cell.angle_beta   90.00
_cell.angle_gamma   90.00
#
_symmetry.space_group_name_H-M   'P 1'
#
loop_
_entity.id
_entity.type
_entity.pdbx_description
1 polymer ?
#
loop_
_entity_poly.entity_id
_entity_poly.type
_entity_poly.pdbx_seq_one_letter_code
_entity_poly.pdbx_strand_id
1 'polypeptide(L)'
;MSIPKQPRQLMINIMYLVLTALLALNVSAEIFNAFKMVNLGLEQSNKTLDLANNSLPASIAERAKAKPEFARFSERAPMAVQYGNEFSTYVNDLVNDLIDKSGNKNGSVDDGDYIIKGEKKELKGKKDKDVTTRNLLNGGKGLELKNKILEYRGKFLSLIDDSLRSRMETEIPLNVDDETWKHSTKKSWEEFTFKQMPLGAVQPIFTKFINDAKASENAVLNHMSKKLGGTDVVLD
;
A
#
# COMPACT_ATOMS: atom_id res chain seq x y z
N MET A 1 -32.30 0.51 31.82
CA MET A 1 -31.62 1.42 32.76
C MET A 1 -32.42 2.70 32.85
N SER A 2 -32.86 3.08 34.08
CA SER A 2 -33.61 4.33 34.27
C SER A 2 -32.63 5.52 34.29
N ILE A 3 -32.97 6.57 33.55
CA ILE A 3 -32.20 7.81 33.50
C ILE A 3 -32.29 8.45 34.90
N PRO A 4 -31.16 8.83 35.53
CA PRO A 4 -31.18 9.46 36.84
C PRO A 4 -31.97 10.77 36.81
N LYS A 5 -32.93 10.94 37.70
CA LYS A 5 -33.80 12.11 37.75
C LYS A 5 -33.18 13.33 38.49
N GLN A 6 -32.02 13.18 39.11
CA GLN A 6 -31.32 14.30 39.77
C GLN A 6 -30.47 15.09 38.80
N PRO A 7 -30.64 16.41 38.64
CA PRO A 7 -29.90 17.24 37.69
C PRO A 7 -28.39 17.12 37.78
N ARG A 8 -27.84 16.98 38.99
CA ARG A 8 -26.41 16.82 39.25
C ARG A 8 -25.86 15.49 38.63
N GLN A 9 -26.58 14.38 38.81
CA GLN A 9 -26.21 13.08 38.33
C GLN A 9 -26.33 13.02 36.78
N LEU A 10 -27.34 13.69 36.24
CA LEU A 10 -27.52 13.83 34.78
C LEU A 10 -26.35 14.57 34.16
N MET A 11 -25.92 15.72 34.76
CA MET A 11 -24.77 16.51 34.32
C MET A 11 -23.48 15.69 34.33
N ILE A 12 -23.23 14.92 35.41
CA ILE A 12 -22.06 14.04 35.52
C ILE A 12 -22.08 12.97 34.44
N ASN A 13 -23.23 12.33 34.20
CA ASN A 13 -23.36 11.28 33.20
C ASN A 13 -23.16 11.85 31.75
N ILE A 14 -23.69 13.04 31.47
CA ILE A 14 -23.48 13.71 30.20
C ILE A 14 -22.00 14.07 30.04
N MET A 15 -21.34 14.56 31.08
CA MET A 15 -19.92 14.90 31.04
C MET A 15 -19.04 13.66 30.80
N TYR A 16 -19.33 12.53 31.45
CA TYR A 16 -18.66 11.24 31.20
C TYR A 16 -18.91 10.74 29.77
N LEU A 17 -20.15 10.87 29.28
CA LEU A 17 -20.50 10.46 27.93
C LEU A 17 -19.77 11.29 26.88
N VAL A 18 -19.69 12.62 27.08
CA VAL A 18 -18.95 13.54 26.19
C VAL A 18 -17.45 13.26 26.25
N LEU A 19 -16.86 13.06 27.45
CA LEU A 19 -15.45 12.72 27.62
C LEU A 19 -15.12 11.38 26.97
N THR A 20 -15.96 10.36 27.16
CA THR A 20 -15.77 9.03 26.56
C THR A 20 -15.90 9.10 25.04
N ALA A 21 -16.86 9.88 24.53
CA ALA A 21 -17.02 10.11 23.09
C ALA A 21 -15.81 10.86 22.48
N LEU A 22 -15.29 11.87 23.18
CA LEU A 22 -14.08 12.59 22.75
C LEU A 22 -12.84 11.69 22.75
N LEU A 23 -12.69 10.84 23.77
CA LEU A 23 -11.61 9.83 23.82
C LEU A 23 -11.72 8.79 22.72
N ALA A 24 -12.94 8.31 22.42
CA ALA A 24 -13.20 7.35 21.37
C ALA A 24 -13.02 7.93 19.95
N LEU A 25 -13.17 9.25 19.79
CA LEU A 25 -13.03 9.94 18.49
C LEU A 25 -11.59 10.36 18.18
N ASN A 26 -10.70 10.42 19.15
CA ASN A 26 -9.33 10.84 18.96
C ASN A 26 -8.40 9.62 18.79
N VAL A 27 -7.95 9.36 17.56
CA VAL A 27 -6.74 8.56 17.36
C VAL A 27 -5.57 9.29 18.03
N SER A 28 -4.90 8.63 18.96
CA SER A 28 -3.83 9.26 19.75
C SER A 28 -2.61 9.62 18.86
N ALA A 29 -1.80 10.57 19.33
CA ALA A 29 -0.57 10.95 18.62
C ALA A 29 0.39 9.76 18.49
N GLU A 30 0.41 8.87 19.48
CA GLU A 30 1.23 7.66 19.52
C GLU A 30 0.86 6.69 18.40
N ILE A 31 -0.43 6.51 18.12
CA ILE A 31 -0.89 5.65 17.00
C ILE A 31 -0.45 6.23 15.66
N PHE A 32 -0.56 7.55 15.44
CA PHE A 32 -0.03 8.17 14.22
C PHE A 32 1.49 8.06 14.10
N ASN A 33 2.21 8.13 15.21
CA ASN A 33 3.65 7.88 15.22
C ASN A 33 3.96 6.42 14.84
N ALA A 34 3.18 5.45 15.35
CA ALA A 34 3.33 4.05 14.95
C ALA A 34 3.08 3.86 13.45
N PHE A 35 2.01 4.44 12.88
CA PHE A 35 1.77 4.40 11.44
C PHE A 35 2.90 5.01 10.63
N LYS A 36 3.46 6.14 11.09
CA LYS A 36 4.62 6.76 10.45
C LYS A 36 5.85 5.85 10.48
N MET A 37 6.12 5.18 11.60
CA MET A 37 7.24 4.25 11.71
C MET A 37 7.08 3.05 10.77
N VAL A 38 5.87 2.49 10.70
CA VAL A 38 5.55 1.41 9.74
C VAL A 38 5.76 1.89 8.31
N ASN A 39 5.26 3.09 7.97
CA ASN A 39 5.45 3.67 6.64
C ASN A 39 6.92 3.82 6.27
N LEU A 40 7.73 4.39 7.17
CA LEU A 40 9.18 4.55 6.95
C LEU A 40 9.90 3.20 6.78
N GLY A 41 9.51 2.18 7.55
CA GLY A 41 10.05 0.83 7.40
C GLY A 41 9.73 0.22 6.04
N LEU A 42 8.49 0.39 5.56
CA LEU A 42 8.08 -0.06 4.23
C LEU A 42 8.79 0.72 3.11
N GLU A 43 8.97 2.04 3.25
CA GLU A 43 9.73 2.85 2.30
C GLU A 43 11.20 2.40 2.22
N GLN A 44 11.80 2.06 3.34
CA GLN A 44 13.16 1.50 3.35
C GLN A 44 13.23 0.13 2.68
N SER A 45 12.26 -0.75 2.96
CA SER A 45 12.12 -2.04 2.27
C SER A 45 11.97 -1.86 0.76
N ASN A 46 11.14 -0.89 0.33
CA ASN A 46 10.96 -0.58 -1.09
C ASN A 46 12.27 -0.18 -1.77
N LYS A 47 13.07 0.66 -1.12
CA LYS A 47 14.39 1.06 -1.66
C LYS A 47 15.35 -0.14 -1.79
N THR A 48 15.34 -1.04 -0.83
CA THR A 48 16.17 -2.25 -0.87
C THR A 48 15.73 -3.18 -2.01
N LEU A 49 14.42 -3.38 -2.17
CA LEU A 49 13.86 -4.14 -3.29
C LEU A 49 14.20 -3.51 -4.65
N ASP A 50 14.13 -2.18 -4.78
CA ASP A 50 14.50 -1.48 -6.01
C ASP A 50 15.96 -1.74 -6.39
N LEU A 51 16.88 -1.67 -5.43
CA LEU A 51 18.31 -1.95 -5.69
C LEU A 51 18.51 -3.39 -6.18
N ALA A 52 17.85 -4.36 -5.54
CA ALA A 52 17.93 -5.77 -5.94
C ALA A 52 17.32 -5.97 -7.34
N ASN A 53 16.11 -5.48 -7.56
CA ASN A 53 15.36 -5.67 -8.80
C ASN A 53 16.05 -5.04 -10.00
N ASN A 54 16.62 -3.85 -9.84
CA ASN A 54 17.32 -3.15 -10.93
C ASN A 54 18.61 -3.85 -11.39
N SER A 55 19.23 -4.67 -10.53
CA SER A 55 20.46 -5.42 -10.87
C SER A 55 20.21 -6.72 -11.65
N LEU A 56 19.02 -7.33 -11.48
CA LEU A 56 18.71 -8.66 -12.00
C LEU A 56 18.52 -8.73 -13.51
N PRO A 57 17.84 -7.79 -14.21
CA PRO A 57 17.59 -7.90 -15.65
C PRO A 57 18.85 -8.03 -16.49
N ALA A 58 19.89 -7.25 -16.18
CA ALA A 58 21.17 -7.31 -16.89
C ALA A 58 21.85 -8.68 -16.71
N SER A 59 21.85 -9.22 -15.48
CA SER A 59 22.41 -10.54 -15.18
C SER A 59 21.59 -11.65 -15.87
N ILE A 60 20.26 -11.54 -15.91
CA ILE A 60 19.38 -12.49 -16.58
C ILE A 60 19.65 -12.46 -18.11
N ALA A 61 19.75 -11.29 -18.70
CA ALA A 61 20.02 -11.13 -20.13
C ALA A 61 21.37 -11.73 -20.53
N GLU A 62 22.42 -11.50 -19.72
CA GLU A 62 23.75 -12.06 -20.00
C GLU A 62 23.76 -13.60 -19.95
N ARG A 63 23.12 -14.18 -18.93
CA ARG A 63 23.03 -15.64 -18.79
C ARG A 63 22.15 -16.30 -19.83
N ALA A 64 21.10 -15.62 -20.27
CA ALA A 64 20.19 -16.11 -21.30
C ALA A 64 20.88 -16.27 -22.66
N LYS A 65 21.95 -15.50 -22.97
CA LYS A 65 22.76 -15.65 -24.19
C LYS A 65 23.37 -17.04 -24.31
N ALA A 66 23.76 -17.66 -23.17
CA ALA A 66 24.36 -18.99 -23.14
C ALA A 66 23.33 -20.13 -23.16
N LYS A 67 22.03 -19.82 -23.07
CA LYS A 67 20.92 -20.80 -22.95
C LYS A 67 19.75 -20.39 -23.86
N PRO A 68 19.78 -20.75 -25.15
CA PRO A 68 18.76 -20.30 -26.13
C PRO A 68 17.31 -20.67 -25.73
N GLU A 69 17.11 -21.76 -25.01
CA GLU A 69 15.80 -22.18 -24.51
C GLU A 69 15.15 -21.19 -23.51
N PHE A 70 15.98 -20.31 -22.92
CA PHE A 70 15.55 -19.26 -21.98
C PHE A 70 15.73 -17.85 -22.55
N ALA A 71 15.97 -17.70 -23.85
CA ALA A 71 16.15 -16.40 -24.50
C ALA A 71 15.01 -15.42 -24.19
N ARG A 72 13.77 -15.93 -24.03
CA ARG A 72 12.58 -15.14 -23.65
C ARG A 72 12.72 -14.38 -22.34
N PHE A 73 13.59 -14.84 -21.41
CA PHE A 73 13.77 -14.18 -20.12
C PHE A 73 14.49 -12.84 -20.25
N SER A 74 15.33 -12.65 -21.29
CA SER A 74 15.96 -11.35 -21.57
C SER A 74 14.93 -10.25 -21.92
N GLU A 75 13.79 -10.64 -22.49
CA GLU A 75 12.70 -9.72 -22.80
C GLU A 75 11.72 -9.56 -21.61
N ARG A 76 11.44 -10.65 -20.90
CA ARG A 76 10.48 -10.66 -19.79
C ARG A 76 11.01 -9.98 -18.53
N ALA A 77 12.32 -10.04 -18.24
CA ALA A 77 12.88 -9.46 -17.04
C ALA A 77 12.74 -7.92 -16.98
N PRO A 78 13.04 -7.14 -18.04
CA PRO A 78 12.74 -5.71 -18.07
C PRO A 78 11.25 -5.39 -17.91
N MET A 79 10.35 -6.24 -18.44
CA MET A 79 8.90 -6.06 -18.29
C MET A 79 8.46 -6.20 -16.83
N ALA A 80 9.08 -7.10 -16.04
CA ALA A 80 8.79 -7.20 -14.62
C ALA A 80 9.10 -5.88 -13.89
N VAL A 81 10.27 -5.29 -14.14
CA VAL A 81 10.66 -3.98 -13.59
C VAL A 81 9.71 -2.87 -14.05
N GLN A 82 9.33 -2.87 -15.33
CA GLN A 82 8.38 -1.91 -15.87
C GLN A 82 7.03 -1.99 -15.11
N TYR A 83 6.48 -3.18 -14.91
CA TYR A 83 5.21 -3.36 -14.21
C TYR A 83 5.27 -2.91 -12.74
N GLY A 84 6.37 -3.20 -12.05
CA GLY A 84 6.60 -2.71 -10.68
C GLY A 84 6.63 -1.19 -10.60
N ASN A 85 7.31 -0.55 -11.53
CA ASN A 85 7.41 0.91 -11.61
C ASN A 85 6.07 1.58 -11.99
N GLU A 86 5.36 1.04 -12.98
CA GLU A 86 4.04 1.55 -13.40
C GLU A 86 3.04 1.51 -12.24
N PHE A 87 2.96 0.36 -11.54
CA PHE A 87 2.07 0.23 -10.40
C PHE A 87 2.47 1.15 -9.24
N SER A 88 3.76 1.26 -8.94
CA SER A 88 4.26 2.14 -7.90
C SER A 88 3.96 3.62 -8.20
N THR A 89 4.11 4.04 -9.44
CA THR A 89 3.75 5.40 -9.90
C THR A 89 2.26 5.65 -9.71
N TYR A 90 1.40 4.75 -10.18
CA TYR A 90 -0.06 4.85 -9.99
C TYR A 90 -0.46 5.02 -8.52
N VAL A 91 0.11 4.20 -7.63
CA VAL A 91 -0.21 4.27 -6.19
C VAL A 91 0.32 5.57 -5.58
N ASN A 92 1.52 6.02 -5.95
CA ASN A 92 2.08 7.28 -5.47
C ASN A 92 1.24 8.49 -5.93
N ASP A 93 0.77 8.50 -7.17
CA ASP A 93 -0.09 9.56 -7.70
C ASP A 93 -1.42 9.61 -6.92
N LEU A 94 -1.99 8.44 -6.59
CA LEU A 94 -3.19 8.36 -5.77
C LEU A 94 -2.96 8.90 -4.34
N VAL A 95 -1.83 8.56 -3.72
CA VAL A 95 -1.46 9.09 -2.40
C VAL A 95 -1.26 10.60 -2.44
N ASN A 96 -0.55 11.10 -3.45
CA ASN A 96 -0.29 12.53 -3.62
C ASN A 96 -1.60 13.31 -3.81
N ASP A 97 -2.53 12.80 -4.60
CA ASP A 97 -3.87 13.39 -4.77
C ASP A 97 -4.61 13.51 -3.42
N LEU A 98 -4.53 12.47 -2.57
CA LEU A 98 -5.15 12.51 -1.24
C LEU A 98 -4.44 13.49 -0.30
N ILE A 99 -3.11 13.59 -0.35
CA ILE A 99 -2.32 14.52 0.46
C ILE A 99 -2.69 15.96 0.10
N ASP A 100 -2.65 16.31 -1.18
CA ASP A 100 -3.04 17.66 -1.64
C ASP A 100 -4.49 17.99 -1.26
N LYS A 101 -5.44 17.09 -1.50
CA LYS A 101 -6.86 17.30 -1.16
C LYS A 101 -7.14 17.41 0.34
N SER A 102 -6.27 16.90 1.20
CA SER A 102 -6.35 17.07 2.67
C SER A 102 -5.53 18.22 3.21
N GLY A 103 -4.64 18.76 2.40
CA GLY A 103 -3.71 19.84 2.70
C GLY A 103 -4.12 21.19 2.12
N ASN A 104 -3.25 21.78 1.31
CA ASN A 104 -3.43 23.13 0.75
C ASN A 104 -4.27 23.19 -0.54
N LYS A 105 -4.53 22.05 -1.19
CA LYS A 105 -5.44 21.90 -2.35
C LYS A 105 -5.03 22.74 -3.57
N ASN A 106 -3.74 22.80 -3.86
CA ASN A 106 -3.20 23.57 -4.98
C ASN A 106 -2.91 22.72 -6.23
N GLY A 107 -3.20 21.41 -6.18
CA GLY A 107 -3.02 20.45 -7.28
C GLY A 107 -1.66 19.77 -7.30
N SER A 108 -0.81 19.99 -6.29
CA SER A 108 0.49 19.34 -6.15
C SER A 108 0.89 19.23 -4.69
N VAL A 109 1.65 18.18 -4.36
CA VAL A 109 2.18 18.00 -3.00
C VAL A 109 3.40 18.91 -2.81
N ASP A 110 3.30 19.83 -1.85
CA ASP A 110 4.38 20.74 -1.47
C ASP A 110 4.48 20.92 0.06
N ASP A 111 5.33 21.84 0.51
CA ASP A 111 5.49 22.11 1.94
C ASP A 111 4.21 22.68 2.58
N GLY A 112 3.30 23.24 1.79
CA GLY A 112 1.98 23.69 2.23
C GLY A 112 1.07 22.58 2.73
N ASP A 113 1.30 21.33 2.37
CA ASP A 113 0.55 20.16 2.84
C ASP A 113 1.03 19.61 4.18
N TYR A 114 2.11 20.18 4.71
CA TYR A 114 2.74 19.71 5.93
C TYR A 114 2.78 20.78 7.02
N ILE A 115 2.83 20.30 8.27
CA ILE A 115 3.20 21.09 9.44
C ILE A 115 4.68 20.85 9.67
N ILE A 116 5.49 21.91 9.50
CA ILE A 116 6.94 21.83 9.68
C ILE A 116 7.29 22.45 11.04
N LYS A 117 7.92 21.68 11.93
CA LYS A 117 8.40 22.13 13.24
C LYS A 117 9.86 21.69 13.41
N GLY A 118 10.78 22.59 13.09
CA GLY A 118 12.21 22.24 13.01
C GLY A 118 12.43 21.15 11.95
N GLU A 119 13.08 20.07 12.31
CA GLU A 119 13.32 18.92 11.41
C GLU A 119 12.09 17.98 11.23
N LYS A 120 11.02 18.19 12.03
CA LYS A 120 9.84 17.32 11.97
C LYS A 120 8.86 17.83 10.91
N LYS A 121 8.56 16.96 9.95
CA LYS A 121 7.55 17.17 8.91
C LYS A 121 6.39 16.20 9.13
N GLU A 122 5.17 16.74 9.28
CA GLU A 122 3.95 15.96 9.51
C GLU A 122 2.85 16.41 8.55
N LEU A 123 2.07 15.48 8.02
CA LEU A 123 0.91 15.79 7.17
C LEU A 123 -0.12 16.63 7.94
N LYS A 124 -0.56 17.75 7.35
CA LYS A 124 -1.68 18.54 7.87
C LYS A 124 -2.94 17.70 7.98
N GLY A 125 -3.27 16.97 6.93
CA GLY A 125 -4.46 16.14 6.81
C GLY A 125 -4.35 14.75 7.43
N LYS A 126 -3.36 14.44 8.27
CA LYS A 126 -3.16 13.08 8.81
C LYS A 126 -4.38 12.49 9.51
N LYS A 127 -5.25 13.34 10.09
CA LYS A 127 -6.50 12.95 10.78
C LYS A 127 -7.73 12.98 9.87
N ASP A 128 -7.60 13.42 8.63
CA ASP A 128 -8.72 13.57 7.72
C ASP A 128 -9.26 12.20 7.27
N LYS A 129 -10.49 11.91 7.69
CA LYS A 129 -11.24 10.69 7.32
C LYS A 129 -12.18 10.94 6.15
N ASP A 130 -12.54 12.21 5.92
CA ASP A 130 -13.52 12.58 4.92
C ASP A 130 -12.89 12.55 3.53
N VAL A 131 -11.64 13.01 3.40
CA VAL A 131 -10.92 12.96 2.13
C VAL A 131 -10.73 11.53 1.66
N THR A 132 -10.37 10.61 2.55
CA THR A 132 -10.20 9.19 2.22
C THR A 132 -11.52 8.54 1.83
N THR A 133 -12.56 8.70 2.66
CA THR A 133 -13.90 8.15 2.37
C THR A 133 -14.46 8.70 1.07
N ARG A 134 -14.39 10.02 0.85
CA ARG A 134 -14.95 10.66 -0.34
C ARG A 134 -14.25 10.22 -1.63
N ASN A 135 -12.92 10.15 -1.65
CA ASN A 135 -12.20 9.80 -2.86
C ASN A 135 -12.12 8.28 -3.09
N LEU A 136 -11.85 7.50 -2.03
CA LEU A 136 -11.64 6.06 -2.18
C LEU A 136 -12.94 5.27 -2.28
N LEU A 137 -14.01 5.67 -1.56
CA LEU A 137 -15.30 5.01 -1.66
C LEU A 137 -16.20 5.70 -2.68
N ASN A 138 -16.62 6.95 -2.39
CA ASN A 138 -17.63 7.63 -3.20
C ASN A 138 -17.09 8.02 -4.58
N GLY A 139 -15.82 8.33 -4.70
CA GLY A 139 -15.13 8.63 -5.95
C GLY A 139 -14.62 7.39 -6.70
N GLY A 140 -14.84 6.18 -6.17
CA GLY A 140 -14.51 4.92 -6.84
C GLY A 140 -13.02 4.58 -6.93
N LYS A 141 -12.12 5.42 -6.37
CA LYS A 141 -10.66 5.20 -6.44
C LYS A 141 -10.21 3.94 -5.69
N GLY A 142 -10.92 3.51 -4.66
CA GLY A 142 -10.65 2.25 -3.95
C GLY A 142 -10.93 1.03 -4.83
N LEU A 143 -12.04 1.03 -5.56
CA LEU A 143 -12.36 -0.04 -6.52
C LEU A 143 -11.38 -0.03 -7.70
N GLU A 144 -11.00 1.14 -8.20
CA GLU A 144 -9.97 1.28 -9.23
C GLU A 144 -8.63 0.68 -8.74
N LEU A 145 -8.21 0.99 -7.52
CA LEU A 145 -7.01 0.40 -6.91
C LEU A 145 -7.10 -1.12 -6.81
N LYS A 146 -8.24 -1.66 -6.34
CA LYS A 146 -8.47 -3.10 -6.31
C LYS A 146 -8.26 -3.73 -7.68
N ASN A 147 -8.87 -3.16 -8.72
CA ASN A 147 -8.74 -3.66 -10.08
C ASN A 147 -7.29 -3.57 -10.58
N LYS A 148 -6.58 -2.48 -10.25
CA LYS A 148 -5.15 -2.34 -10.58
C LYS A 148 -4.28 -3.37 -9.88
N ILE A 149 -4.52 -3.68 -8.61
CA ILE A 149 -3.80 -4.74 -7.89
C ILE A 149 -3.97 -6.08 -8.64
N LEU A 150 -5.20 -6.45 -9.00
CA LEU A 150 -5.47 -7.70 -9.71
C LEU A 150 -4.91 -7.70 -11.14
N GLU A 151 -4.98 -6.59 -11.85
CA GLU A 151 -4.37 -6.41 -13.18
C GLU A 151 -2.87 -6.65 -13.14
N TYR A 152 -2.14 -5.95 -12.26
CA TYR A 152 -0.68 -6.08 -12.18
C TYR A 152 -0.24 -7.43 -11.61
N ARG A 153 -0.99 -8.02 -10.69
CA ARG A 153 -0.80 -9.42 -10.30
C ARG A 153 -0.86 -10.34 -11.52
N GLY A 154 -1.87 -10.20 -12.36
CA GLY A 154 -2.01 -10.96 -13.60
C GLY A 154 -0.85 -10.73 -14.57
N LYS A 155 -0.38 -9.48 -14.70
CA LYS A 155 0.80 -9.13 -15.52
C LYS A 155 2.06 -9.83 -15.02
N PHE A 156 2.34 -9.83 -13.71
CA PHE A 156 3.49 -10.57 -13.15
C PHE A 156 3.39 -12.07 -13.41
N LEU A 157 2.22 -12.67 -13.19
CA LEU A 157 1.99 -14.10 -13.45
C LEU A 157 2.13 -14.46 -14.94
N SER A 158 1.82 -13.54 -15.85
CA SER A 158 1.95 -13.76 -17.30
C SER A 158 3.40 -13.87 -17.77
N LEU A 159 4.36 -13.39 -16.98
CA LEU A 159 5.79 -13.52 -17.27
C LEU A 159 6.34 -14.89 -16.92
N ILE A 160 5.57 -15.71 -16.20
CA ILE A 160 5.93 -17.06 -15.77
C ILE A 160 5.34 -18.07 -16.74
N ASP A 161 6.05 -19.18 -16.96
CA ASP A 161 5.56 -20.27 -17.79
C ASP A 161 4.34 -20.94 -17.15
N ASP A 162 3.34 -21.32 -17.95
CA ASP A 162 2.03 -21.81 -17.50
C ASP A 162 2.13 -22.99 -16.51
N SER A 163 3.09 -23.89 -16.74
CA SER A 163 3.33 -25.05 -15.87
C SER A 163 3.73 -24.72 -14.44
N LEU A 164 4.20 -23.49 -14.19
CA LEU A 164 4.68 -23.03 -12.89
C LEU A 164 3.81 -21.93 -12.30
N ARG A 165 2.82 -21.45 -13.05
CA ARG A 165 1.97 -20.32 -12.65
C ARG A 165 1.27 -20.58 -11.31
N SER A 166 0.65 -21.74 -11.13
CA SER A 166 -0.04 -22.09 -9.87
C SER A 166 0.87 -22.04 -8.64
N ARG A 167 2.13 -22.44 -8.79
CA ARG A 167 3.11 -22.32 -7.71
C ARG A 167 3.45 -20.86 -7.43
N MET A 168 3.71 -20.09 -8.48
CA MET A 168 4.05 -18.66 -8.37
C MET A 168 2.91 -17.81 -7.82
N GLU A 169 1.65 -18.24 -7.96
CA GLU A 169 0.50 -17.56 -7.33
C GLU A 169 0.64 -17.41 -5.81
N THR A 170 1.28 -18.36 -5.13
CA THR A 170 1.55 -18.29 -3.70
C THR A 170 2.78 -17.47 -3.34
N GLU A 171 3.73 -17.32 -4.29
CA GLU A 171 4.98 -16.59 -4.10
C GLU A 171 4.84 -15.08 -4.45
N ILE A 172 3.79 -14.68 -5.18
CA ILE A 172 3.51 -13.28 -5.54
C ILE A 172 2.63 -12.63 -4.48
N PRO A 173 3.16 -11.70 -3.66
CA PRO A 173 2.43 -11.10 -2.54
C PRO A 173 1.41 -10.04 -2.98
N LEU A 174 1.55 -9.42 -4.17
CA LEU A 174 0.60 -8.42 -4.65
C LEU A 174 -0.77 -9.08 -4.86
N ASN A 175 -1.68 -8.86 -3.92
CA ASN A 175 -3.00 -9.46 -3.93
C ASN A 175 -4.00 -8.64 -3.12
N VAL A 176 -5.29 -8.91 -3.32
CA VAL A 176 -6.40 -8.42 -2.53
C VAL A 176 -6.87 -9.55 -1.62
N ASP A 177 -6.92 -9.30 -0.31
CA ASP A 177 -7.54 -10.22 0.63
C ASP A 177 -9.07 -10.10 0.53
N ASP A 178 -9.68 -10.96 -0.28
CA ASP A 178 -11.12 -11.00 -0.44
C ASP A 178 -11.84 -11.81 0.67
N GLU A 179 -11.13 -12.64 1.43
CA GLU A 179 -11.75 -13.48 2.46
C GLU A 179 -12.05 -12.70 3.73
N THR A 180 -11.11 -11.88 4.22
CA THR A 180 -11.27 -11.15 5.48
C THR A 180 -12.47 -10.20 5.45
N TRP A 181 -12.70 -9.45 4.36
CA TRP A 181 -13.81 -8.53 4.30
C TRP A 181 -15.17 -9.21 4.15
N LYS A 182 -15.25 -10.38 3.47
CA LYS A 182 -16.50 -11.15 3.30
C LYS A 182 -17.06 -11.65 4.63
N HIS A 183 -16.21 -11.87 5.63
CA HIS A 183 -16.61 -12.23 6.99
C HIS A 183 -16.92 -11.03 7.90
N SER A 184 -16.82 -9.81 7.36
CA SER A 184 -17.12 -8.58 8.08
C SER A 184 -18.56 -8.08 7.77
N THR A 185 -18.98 -7.01 8.46
CA THR A 185 -20.24 -6.31 8.16
C THR A 185 -20.15 -5.34 6.98
N LYS A 186 -18.98 -5.27 6.31
CA LYS A 186 -18.74 -4.37 5.18
C LYS A 186 -19.24 -4.97 3.87
N LYS A 187 -19.61 -4.11 2.93
CA LYS A 187 -20.22 -4.52 1.67
C LYS A 187 -19.21 -4.76 0.55
N SER A 188 -17.97 -4.30 0.72
CA SER A 188 -16.92 -4.42 -0.27
C SER A 188 -15.53 -4.32 0.38
N TRP A 189 -14.49 -4.73 -0.36
CA TRP A 189 -13.09 -4.63 0.07
C TRP A 189 -12.67 -3.19 0.33
N GLU A 190 -13.04 -2.26 -0.54
CA GLU A 190 -12.70 -0.85 -0.38
C GLU A 190 -13.42 -0.21 0.82
N GLU A 191 -14.65 -0.64 1.11
CA GLU A 191 -15.35 -0.22 2.32
C GLU A 191 -14.67 -0.76 3.59
N PHE A 192 -14.24 -2.02 3.55
CA PHE A 192 -13.51 -2.65 4.65
C PHE A 192 -12.17 -1.96 4.91
N THR A 193 -11.43 -1.65 3.85
CA THR A 193 -10.06 -1.15 3.92
C THR A 193 -10.00 0.35 4.23
N PHE A 194 -10.93 1.16 3.71
CA PHE A 194 -10.77 2.62 3.70
C PHE A 194 -11.86 3.42 4.39
N LYS A 195 -13.02 2.82 4.72
CA LYS A 195 -14.14 3.59 5.30
C LYS A 195 -13.77 4.16 6.66
N GLN A 196 -13.89 5.49 6.79
CA GLN A 196 -13.57 6.23 8.01
C GLN A 196 -12.10 6.08 8.48
N MET A 197 -11.21 5.64 7.59
CA MET A 197 -9.77 5.60 7.86
C MET A 197 -9.16 6.99 7.70
N PRO A 198 -8.40 7.50 8.69
CA PRO A 198 -7.67 8.75 8.53
C PRO A 198 -6.52 8.60 7.55
N LEU A 199 -6.17 9.67 6.81
CA LEU A 199 -5.12 9.64 5.80
C LEU A 199 -3.79 9.09 6.33
N GLY A 200 -3.40 9.46 7.57
CA GLY A 200 -2.17 8.97 8.19
C GLY A 200 -2.15 7.46 8.47
N ALA A 201 -3.32 6.80 8.52
CA ALA A 201 -3.44 5.35 8.62
C ALA A 201 -3.51 4.68 7.23
N VAL A 202 -3.99 5.39 6.23
CA VAL A 202 -4.09 4.89 4.84
C VAL A 202 -2.73 4.88 4.15
N GLN A 203 -1.85 5.84 4.44
CA GLN A 203 -0.52 5.91 3.83
C GLN A 203 0.27 4.58 3.90
N PRO A 204 0.50 3.97 5.08
CA PRO A 204 1.25 2.71 5.15
C PRO A 204 0.55 1.56 4.40
N ILE A 205 -0.77 1.60 4.22
CA ILE A 205 -1.50 0.62 3.40
C ILE A 205 -1.10 0.76 1.92
N PHE A 206 -1.03 1.97 1.40
CA PHE A 206 -0.56 2.22 0.03
C PHE A 206 0.91 1.86 -0.15
N THR A 207 1.76 2.25 0.80
CA THR A 207 3.18 1.91 0.78
C THR A 207 3.39 0.39 0.83
N LYS A 208 2.52 -0.34 1.55
CA LYS A 208 2.50 -1.81 1.53
C LYS A 208 2.16 -2.35 0.15
N PHE A 209 1.18 -1.81 -0.57
CA PHE A 209 0.88 -2.27 -1.92
C PHE A 209 2.05 -2.04 -2.89
N ILE A 210 2.78 -0.93 -2.75
CA ILE A 210 4.03 -0.70 -3.50
C ILE A 210 5.07 -1.77 -3.13
N ASN A 211 5.22 -2.07 -1.83
CA ASN A 211 6.13 -3.12 -1.36
C ASN A 211 5.75 -4.49 -1.95
N ASP A 212 4.46 -4.85 -1.91
CA ASP A 212 3.96 -6.10 -2.47
C ASP A 212 4.21 -6.21 -3.99
N ALA A 213 4.09 -5.10 -4.73
CA ALA A 213 4.40 -5.08 -6.15
C ALA A 213 5.90 -5.28 -6.43
N LYS A 214 6.77 -4.60 -5.67
CA LYS A 214 8.23 -4.75 -5.79
C LYS A 214 8.70 -6.13 -5.35
N ALA A 215 8.09 -6.72 -4.33
CA ALA A 215 8.36 -8.10 -3.92
C ALA A 215 7.86 -9.10 -4.97
N SER A 216 6.74 -8.84 -5.63
CA SER A 216 6.24 -9.65 -6.76
C SER A 216 7.18 -9.60 -7.96
N GLU A 217 7.68 -8.41 -8.29
CA GLU A 217 8.72 -8.21 -9.29
C GLU A 217 9.98 -9.02 -8.94
N ASN A 218 10.45 -8.92 -7.69
CA ASN A 218 11.61 -9.66 -7.19
C ASN A 218 11.42 -11.18 -7.31
N ALA A 219 10.24 -11.70 -6.93
CA ALA A 219 9.91 -13.13 -7.05
C ALA A 219 9.99 -13.61 -8.50
N VAL A 220 9.45 -12.84 -9.45
CA VAL A 220 9.50 -13.16 -10.89
C VAL A 220 10.95 -13.16 -11.40
N LEU A 221 11.72 -12.11 -11.08
CA LEU A 221 13.12 -11.97 -11.49
C LEU A 221 14.00 -13.09 -10.91
N ASN A 222 13.85 -13.40 -9.63
CA ASN A 222 14.57 -14.50 -9.00
C ASN A 222 14.20 -15.86 -9.59
N HIS A 223 12.92 -16.08 -9.92
CA HIS A 223 12.49 -17.29 -10.62
C HIS A 223 13.24 -17.45 -11.97
N MET A 224 13.32 -16.39 -12.78
CA MET A 224 14.05 -16.41 -14.04
C MET A 224 15.55 -16.64 -13.83
N SER A 225 16.15 -15.97 -12.83
CA SER A 225 17.56 -16.13 -12.49
C SER A 225 17.89 -17.56 -12.07
N LYS A 226 17.07 -18.20 -11.23
CA LYS A 226 17.23 -19.60 -10.81
C LYS A 226 17.19 -20.57 -12.00
N LYS A 227 16.27 -20.39 -12.93
CA LYS A 227 16.18 -21.21 -14.15
C LYS A 227 17.46 -21.12 -15.00
N LEU A 228 18.13 -19.99 -14.98
CA LEU A 228 19.41 -19.77 -15.66
C LEU A 228 20.62 -20.27 -14.84
N GLY A 229 20.41 -20.89 -13.67
CA GLY A 229 21.47 -21.35 -12.77
C GLY A 229 22.07 -20.21 -11.94
N GLY A 230 21.31 -19.15 -11.70
CA GLY A 230 21.64 -18.07 -10.75
C GLY A 230 21.37 -18.48 -9.30
N THR A 231 22.08 -17.86 -8.37
CA THR A 231 21.73 -17.88 -6.95
C THR A 231 20.64 -16.84 -6.67
N ASP A 232 19.82 -17.07 -5.63
CA ASP A 232 18.89 -16.05 -5.15
C ASP A 232 19.65 -14.79 -4.72
N VAL A 233 19.12 -13.63 -5.04
CA VAL A 233 19.49 -12.40 -4.35
C VAL A 233 18.70 -12.43 -3.04
N VAL A 234 19.35 -12.88 -1.98
CA VAL A 234 18.81 -12.83 -0.62
C VAL A 234 19.03 -11.42 -0.13
N LEU A 235 17.96 -10.78 0.31
CA LEU A 235 17.99 -9.49 0.99
C LEU A 235 18.22 -9.80 2.48
N ASP A 236 19.41 -9.52 2.99
CA ASP A 236 19.73 -9.53 4.42
C ASP A 236 19.11 -8.30 5.12
#